data_9e9e54cc8d5f856a15df430f112a6db2
#
_entry.id   9e9e54cc8d5f856a15df430f112a6db2
#
_cell.length_a   1.000
_cell.length_b   1.000
_cell.length_c   1.000
_cell.angle_alpha   90.00
_cell.angle_beta   90.00
_cell.angle_gamma   90.00
#
_symmetry.space_group_name_H-M   'P 1'
#
loop_
_entity.id
_entity.type
_entity.pdbx_description
1 polymer ?
#
loop_
_entity_poly.entity_id
_entity_poly.type
_entity_poly.pdbx_seq_one_letter_code
_entity_poly.pdbx_strand_id
1 'polypeptide(L)'
;MSNKKLPFIALLATIGAAALPLPSQAMHLDNRFEHNQYYHDRGEVVPAVPRGAYTVRYRGGDYLYHGGEWYRRNGRVAVVIAAPIGAFVPVLPAFYSTVWWAGVPYYYADDTYYTWNAGEDSYEVVAPPSGIENGGTTQAPPAESIFVYPKNGQSADQQAQDRFECHRSAVAATGYDPTVAGGGVPADVSSNKRSDYMRAQAACLDARGYSVK
;
A
#
# COMPACT_ATOMS: atom_id res chain seq x y z
N MET A 1 -53.44 63.05 48.47
CA MET A 1 -52.74 62.90 47.20
C MET A 1 -51.68 61.81 47.39
N SER A 2 -51.96 60.60 46.95
CA SER A 2 -51.11 59.45 47.21
C SER A 2 -50.49 58.98 45.88
N ASN A 3 -49.18 59.16 45.72
CA ASN A 3 -48.44 58.75 44.57
C ASN A 3 -48.02 57.28 44.72
N LYS A 4 -48.69 56.37 44.03
CA LYS A 4 -48.29 54.99 43.90
C LYS A 4 -47.24 54.88 42.76
N LYS A 5 -45.98 54.61 43.13
CA LYS A 5 -44.90 54.22 42.14
C LYS A 5 -45.07 52.75 41.81
N LEU A 6 -45.27 52.43 40.54
CA LEU A 6 -45.18 51.06 40.01
C LEU A 6 -43.73 50.67 39.87
N PRO A 7 -43.34 49.43 40.20
CA PRO A 7 -42.00 48.96 39.89
C PRO A 7 -41.93 48.46 38.44
N PHE A 8 -40.95 48.94 37.72
CA PHE A 8 -40.56 48.41 36.43
C PHE A 8 -39.88 47.04 36.63
N ILE A 9 -40.50 45.94 36.15
CA ILE A 9 -39.93 44.64 36.13
C ILE A 9 -39.13 44.53 34.78
N ALA A 10 -37.79 44.57 34.86
CA ALA A 10 -36.94 44.34 33.73
C ALA A 10 -36.92 42.82 33.46
N LEU A 11 -37.47 42.35 32.33
CA LEU A 11 -37.44 41.00 31.83
C LEU A 11 -36.07 40.77 31.17
N LEU A 12 -35.14 40.12 31.87
CA LEU A 12 -33.90 39.63 31.25
C LEU A 12 -34.22 38.43 30.35
N ALA A 13 -34.22 38.66 29.06
CA ALA A 13 -34.26 37.56 28.07
C ALA A 13 -32.87 36.92 27.99
N THR A 14 -32.70 35.75 28.60
CA THR A 14 -31.52 34.91 28.41
C THR A 14 -31.61 34.28 27.04
N ILE A 15 -30.83 34.79 26.09
CA ILE A 15 -30.60 34.12 24.78
C ILE A 15 -29.73 32.89 25.05
N GLY A 16 -30.36 31.75 25.19
CA GLY A 16 -29.65 30.46 25.21
C GLY A 16 -29.01 30.22 23.85
N ALA A 17 -27.71 30.39 23.76
CA ALA A 17 -26.94 29.93 22.59
C ALA A 17 -27.06 28.40 22.52
N ALA A 18 -27.90 27.89 21.63
CA ALA A 18 -27.90 26.47 21.30
C ALA A 18 -26.54 26.15 20.69
N ALA A 19 -25.69 25.48 21.44
CA ALA A 19 -24.45 24.90 20.89
C ALA A 19 -24.87 23.86 19.85
N LEU A 20 -24.63 24.15 18.58
CA LEU A 20 -24.77 23.16 17.51
C LEU A 20 -23.75 22.05 17.79
N PRO A 21 -24.14 20.77 17.79
CA PRO A 21 -23.18 19.70 17.94
C PRO A 21 -22.18 19.80 16.78
N LEU A 22 -20.90 19.90 17.09
CA LEU A 22 -19.84 19.77 16.11
C LEU A 22 -19.95 18.34 15.51
N PRO A 23 -19.81 18.19 14.20
CA PRO A 23 -19.79 16.86 13.61
C PRO A 23 -18.68 16.06 14.28
N SER A 24 -19.05 14.97 14.93
CA SER A 24 -18.09 13.99 15.45
C SER A 24 -17.41 13.39 14.25
N GLN A 25 -16.09 13.54 14.12
CA GLN A 25 -15.32 12.83 13.10
C GLN A 25 -15.26 11.37 13.54
N ALA A 26 -15.90 10.51 12.78
CA ALA A 26 -15.85 9.08 13.02
C ALA A 26 -14.52 8.55 12.45
N MET A 27 -13.68 7.99 13.33
CA MET A 27 -12.40 7.42 12.97
C MET A 27 -12.30 6.01 13.55
N HIS A 28 -11.72 5.11 12.80
CA HIS A 28 -11.38 3.77 13.26
C HIS A 28 -9.86 3.57 13.34
N LEU A 29 -9.46 2.67 14.24
CA LEU A 29 -8.09 2.19 14.33
C LEU A 29 -7.95 0.98 13.42
N ASP A 30 -7.09 1.08 12.41
CA ASP A 30 -6.66 -0.06 11.64
C ASP A 30 -5.40 -0.67 12.28
N ASN A 31 -5.57 -1.81 12.93
CA ASN A 31 -4.50 -2.54 13.62
C ASN A 31 -4.08 -3.83 12.91
N ARG A 32 -4.60 -4.09 11.70
CA ARG A 32 -4.22 -5.26 10.93
C ARG A 32 -2.78 -5.16 10.46
N PHE A 33 -2.11 -6.27 10.39
CA PHE A 33 -0.72 -6.36 9.94
C PHE A 33 0.21 -5.36 10.65
N GLU A 34 -0.02 -5.15 11.96
CA GLU A 34 0.75 -4.22 12.81
C GLU A 34 0.70 -2.76 12.33
N HIS A 35 -0.31 -2.40 11.54
CA HIS A 35 -0.41 -1.09 10.91
C HIS A 35 -0.62 0.04 11.94
N ASN A 36 -1.56 -0.14 12.89
CA ASN A 36 -1.79 0.74 14.05
C ASN A 36 -1.96 2.23 13.69
N GLN A 37 -2.73 2.53 12.67
CA GLN A 37 -3.04 3.88 12.22
C GLN A 37 -4.54 4.19 12.32
N TYR A 38 -4.88 5.48 12.50
CA TYR A 38 -6.26 5.95 12.53
C TYR A 38 -6.65 6.53 11.17
N TYR A 39 -7.86 6.19 10.72
CA TYR A 39 -8.45 6.64 9.46
C TYR A 39 -9.88 7.08 9.66
N HIS A 40 -10.37 7.97 8.80
CA HIS A 40 -11.79 8.33 8.77
C HIS A 40 -12.64 7.15 8.31
N ASP A 41 -13.83 7.03 8.88
CA ASP A 41 -14.75 5.96 8.46
C ASP A 41 -15.24 6.20 7.02
N ARG A 42 -15.39 5.11 6.27
CA ARG A 42 -15.95 5.18 4.91
C ARG A 42 -17.37 5.70 4.95
N GLY A 43 -17.67 6.66 4.09
CA GLY A 43 -18.93 7.38 4.05
C GLY A 43 -18.91 8.68 4.87
N GLU A 44 -17.87 8.92 5.65
CA GLU A 44 -17.75 10.19 6.37
C GLU A 44 -17.63 11.37 5.40
N VAL A 45 -18.29 12.45 5.77
CA VAL A 45 -18.26 13.72 5.02
C VAL A 45 -17.26 14.66 5.69
N VAL A 46 -16.15 14.91 5.02
CA VAL A 46 -15.13 15.84 5.47
C VAL A 46 -15.30 17.21 4.82
N PRO A 47 -15.04 18.31 5.53
CA PRO A 47 -15.25 19.66 5.00
C PRO A 47 -14.29 20.01 3.87
N ALA A 48 -13.11 19.38 3.85
CA ALA A 48 -12.13 19.54 2.79
C ALA A 48 -11.20 18.33 2.74
N VAL A 49 -10.71 18.01 1.56
CA VAL A 49 -9.63 17.02 1.40
C VAL A 49 -8.31 17.63 1.89
N PRO A 50 -7.44 16.87 2.57
CA PRO A 50 -6.15 17.35 3.01
C PRO A 50 -5.32 17.97 1.88
N ARG A 51 -4.51 18.97 2.22
CA ARG A 51 -3.60 19.60 1.24
C ARG A 51 -2.57 18.60 0.76
N GLY A 52 -2.26 18.64 -0.54
CA GLY A 52 -1.31 17.69 -1.15
C GLY A 52 -1.93 16.38 -1.60
N ALA A 53 -3.26 16.25 -1.56
CA ALA A 53 -3.92 15.08 -2.12
C ALA A 53 -3.67 14.97 -3.64
N TYR A 54 -3.38 13.76 -4.08
CA TYR A 54 -3.22 13.44 -5.51
C TYR A 54 -4.60 13.28 -6.16
N THR A 55 -4.76 13.83 -7.36
CA THR A 55 -5.93 13.53 -8.19
C THR A 55 -5.65 12.28 -9.01
N VAL A 56 -6.44 11.24 -8.78
CA VAL A 56 -6.37 9.97 -9.49
C VAL A 56 -7.54 9.87 -10.44
N ARG A 57 -7.27 9.84 -11.74
CA ARG A 57 -8.30 9.64 -12.77
C ARG A 57 -8.42 8.17 -13.10
N TYR A 58 -9.59 7.59 -12.85
CA TYR A 58 -9.83 6.17 -13.08
C TYR A 58 -11.26 5.92 -13.56
N ARG A 59 -11.43 5.16 -14.66
CA ARG A 59 -12.73 4.80 -15.26
C ARG A 59 -13.69 5.98 -15.44
N GLY A 60 -13.16 7.12 -15.89
CA GLY A 60 -13.94 8.34 -16.12
C GLY A 60 -14.35 9.12 -14.87
N GLY A 61 -13.88 8.72 -13.68
CA GLY A 61 -14.07 9.44 -12.42
C GLY A 61 -12.77 10.06 -11.93
N ASP A 62 -12.89 11.20 -11.23
CA ASP A 62 -11.79 11.83 -10.51
C ASP A 62 -11.92 11.47 -9.02
N TYR A 63 -10.86 10.87 -8.49
CA TYR A 63 -10.70 10.51 -7.10
C TYR A 63 -9.57 11.33 -6.49
N LEU A 64 -9.59 11.49 -5.18
CA LEU A 64 -8.53 12.17 -4.46
C LEU A 64 -7.93 11.19 -3.47
N TYR A 65 -6.61 11.12 -3.44
CA TYR A 65 -5.86 10.21 -2.60
C TYR A 65 -4.89 10.98 -1.70
N HIS A 66 -4.94 10.70 -0.40
CA HIS A 66 -4.02 11.30 0.57
C HIS A 66 -3.83 10.37 1.77
N GLY A 67 -2.57 10.04 2.08
CA GLY A 67 -2.21 9.31 3.30
C GLY A 67 -2.83 7.92 3.49
N GLY A 68 -3.28 7.28 2.42
CA GLY A 68 -3.99 5.99 2.47
C GLY A 68 -5.49 6.12 2.28
N GLU A 69 -6.06 7.28 2.52
CA GLU A 69 -7.49 7.53 2.38
C GLU A 69 -7.85 7.99 0.98
N TRP A 70 -9.04 7.60 0.56
CA TRP A 70 -9.59 7.93 -0.74
C TRP A 70 -10.86 8.75 -0.59
N TYR A 71 -10.99 9.77 -1.44
CA TYR A 71 -12.08 10.72 -1.35
C TYR A 71 -12.74 10.95 -2.71
N ARG A 72 -14.03 11.24 -2.68
CA ARG A 72 -14.77 11.78 -3.82
C ARG A 72 -15.34 13.15 -3.45
N ARG A 73 -15.15 14.12 -4.34
CA ARG A 73 -15.76 15.46 -4.16
C ARG A 73 -17.29 15.36 -4.28
N ASN A 74 -17.97 16.07 -3.37
CA ASN A 74 -19.41 16.26 -3.40
C ASN A 74 -19.70 17.76 -3.14
N GLY A 75 -19.72 18.56 -4.21
CA GLY A 75 -19.80 20.01 -4.10
C GLY A 75 -18.61 20.62 -3.35
N ARG A 76 -18.88 21.24 -2.19
CA ARG A 76 -17.86 21.90 -1.36
C ARG A 76 -17.20 20.97 -0.33
N VAL A 77 -17.73 19.79 -0.16
CA VAL A 77 -17.25 18.78 0.79
C VAL A 77 -16.64 17.59 0.04
N ALA A 78 -16.04 16.67 0.76
CA ALA A 78 -15.62 15.41 0.21
C ALA A 78 -16.17 14.25 1.08
N VAL A 79 -16.32 13.09 0.46
CA VAL A 79 -16.75 11.86 1.12
C VAL A 79 -15.60 10.88 1.09
N VAL A 80 -15.30 10.28 2.23
CA VAL A 80 -14.33 9.18 2.34
C VAL A 80 -14.93 7.94 1.68
N ILE A 81 -14.18 7.31 0.80
CA ILE A 81 -14.64 6.17 0.02
C ILE A 81 -13.65 5.02 0.08
N ALA A 82 -14.10 3.83 -0.29
CA ALA A 82 -13.17 2.73 -0.54
C ALA A 82 -12.27 3.04 -1.75
N ALA A 83 -11.03 2.58 -1.70
CA ALA A 83 -10.09 2.69 -2.80
C ALA A 83 -10.65 2.00 -4.07
N PRO A 84 -10.61 2.64 -5.24
CA PRO A 84 -11.06 2.01 -6.48
C PRO A 84 -10.02 0.99 -6.96
N ILE A 85 -10.40 -0.29 -6.97
CA ILE A 85 -9.54 -1.39 -7.44
C ILE A 85 -9.16 -1.18 -8.91
N GLY A 86 -7.85 -1.28 -9.20
CA GLY A 86 -7.24 -1.01 -10.50
C GLY A 86 -6.81 0.44 -10.69
N ALA A 87 -7.03 1.33 -9.70
CA ALA A 87 -6.48 2.69 -9.75
C ALA A 87 -4.99 2.70 -9.38
N PHE A 88 -4.26 3.67 -9.92
CA PHE A 88 -2.82 3.83 -9.70
C PHE A 88 -2.53 5.04 -8.84
N VAL A 89 -1.59 4.91 -7.90
CA VAL A 89 -1.08 6.01 -7.09
C VAL A 89 0.44 6.12 -7.22
N PRO A 90 0.99 7.34 -7.28
CA PRO A 90 2.44 7.52 -7.47
C PRO A 90 3.25 7.21 -6.22
N VAL A 91 2.61 7.24 -5.04
CA VAL A 91 3.27 7.03 -3.74
C VAL A 91 2.37 6.22 -2.82
N LEU A 92 2.98 5.40 -1.97
CA LEU A 92 2.29 4.73 -0.87
C LEU A 92 2.02 5.69 0.30
N PRO A 93 1.07 5.37 1.21
CA PRO A 93 0.91 6.08 2.47
C PRO A 93 2.22 6.07 3.27
N ALA A 94 2.47 7.12 4.07
CA ALA A 94 3.71 7.25 4.84
C ALA A 94 3.95 6.09 5.84
N PHE A 95 2.89 5.44 6.30
CA PHE A 95 2.91 4.38 7.31
C PHE A 95 2.29 3.08 6.81
N TYR A 96 2.49 2.72 5.54
CA TYR A 96 2.01 1.44 5.02
C TYR A 96 2.68 0.26 5.75
N SER A 97 1.97 -0.86 5.86
CA SER A 97 2.54 -2.16 6.25
C SER A 97 2.87 -2.98 5.02
N THR A 98 4.02 -3.63 5.01
CA THR A 98 4.33 -4.63 3.98
C THR A 98 3.81 -5.99 4.43
N VAL A 99 2.90 -6.57 3.66
CA VAL A 99 2.31 -7.88 3.95
C VAL A 99 2.78 -8.86 2.90
N TRP A 100 3.44 -9.91 3.34
CA TRP A 100 3.91 -10.98 2.45
C TRP A 100 2.85 -12.07 2.35
N TRP A 101 2.46 -12.41 1.13
CA TRP A 101 1.54 -13.49 0.83
C TRP A 101 2.05 -14.30 -0.36
N ALA A 102 2.22 -15.63 -0.16
CA ALA A 102 2.77 -16.52 -1.18
C ALA A 102 4.10 -16.02 -1.81
N GLY A 103 4.96 -15.37 -1.00
CA GLY A 103 6.24 -14.83 -1.46
C GLY A 103 6.15 -13.48 -2.19
N VAL A 104 4.96 -12.91 -2.31
CA VAL A 104 4.70 -11.60 -2.96
C VAL A 104 4.50 -10.52 -1.90
N PRO A 105 5.16 -9.37 -2.00
CA PRO A 105 4.88 -8.23 -1.13
C PRO A 105 3.61 -7.51 -1.60
N TYR A 106 2.70 -7.30 -0.67
CA TYR A 106 1.58 -6.37 -0.77
C TYR A 106 1.80 -5.23 0.21
N TYR A 107 1.46 -4.02 -0.19
CA TYR A 107 1.50 -2.87 0.69
C TYR A 107 0.10 -2.58 1.16
N TYR A 108 -0.07 -2.40 2.46
CA TYR A 108 -1.37 -2.34 3.11
C TYR A 108 -1.56 -1.02 3.87
N ALA A 109 -2.70 -0.40 3.73
CA ALA A 109 -3.19 0.72 4.54
C ALA A 109 -4.70 0.87 4.37
N ASP A 110 -5.45 1.08 5.46
CA ASP A 110 -6.89 1.37 5.47
C ASP A 110 -7.72 0.41 4.59
N ASP A 111 -7.71 -0.88 4.91
CA ASP A 111 -8.42 -1.90 4.13
C ASP A 111 -8.05 -1.95 2.64
N THR A 112 -6.94 -1.36 2.27
CA THR A 112 -6.51 -1.25 0.88
C THR A 112 -5.18 -1.94 0.67
N TYR A 113 -5.10 -2.76 -0.37
CA TYR A 113 -3.89 -3.44 -0.78
C TYR A 113 -3.35 -2.81 -2.05
N TYR A 114 -2.04 -2.63 -2.09
CA TYR A 114 -1.32 -2.09 -3.23
C TYR A 114 -0.24 -3.06 -3.66
N THR A 115 0.05 -3.09 -4.96
CA THR A 115 1.21 -3.77 -5.54
C THR A 115 1.98 -2.80 -6.41
N TRP A 116 3.28 -3.01 -6.54
CA TRP A 116 4.07 -2.25 -7.50
C TRP A 116 3.77 -2.72 -8.93
N ASN A 117 3.48 -1.79 -9.82
CA ASN A 117 3.30 -2.03 -11.24
C ASN A 117 4.44 -1.37 -12.02
N ALA A 118 5.38 -2.19 -12.50
CA ALA A 118 6.55 -1.69 -13.21
C ALA A 118 6.23 -1.07 -14.59
N GLY A 119 5.10 -1.46 -15.20
CA GLY A 119 4.66 -0.90 -16.48
C GLY A 119 4.14 0.53 -16.36
N GLU A 120 3.57 0.87 -15.21
CA GLU A 120 2.99 2.19 -14.93
C GLU A 120 3.89 3.03 -14.00
N ASP A 121 5.03 2.49 -13.55
CA ASP A 121 5.93 3.13 -12.57
C ASP A 121 5.17 3.68 -11.35
N SER A 122 4.22 2.90 -10.84
CA SER A 122 3.28 3.31 -9.80
C SER A 122 2.70 2.12 -9.04
N TYR A 123 2.00 2.41 -7.94
CA TYR A 123 1.33 1.39 -7.14
C TYR A 123 -0.12 1.23 -7.59
N GLU A 124 -0.51 0.00 -7.88
CA GLU A 124 -1.86 -0.36 -8.24
C GLU A 124 -2.66 -0.79 -7.01
N VAL A 125 -3.87 -0.27 -6.87
CA VAL A 125 -4.86 -0.75 -5.90
C VAL A 125 -5.36 -2.11 -6.36
N VAL A 126 -5.17 -3.14 -5.56
CA VAL A 126 -5.59 -4.50 -5.90
C VAL A 126 -6.63 -5.04 -4.93
N ALA A 127 -7.42 -5.99 -5.38
CA ALA A 127 -8.27 -6.75 -4.46
C ALA A 127 -7.40 -7.57 -3.48
N PRO A 128 -7.84 -7.74 -2.21
CA PRO A 128 -7.13 -8.59 -1.28
C PRO A 128 -7.01 -10.01 -1.84
N PRO A 129 -5.81 -10.59 -1.89
CA PRO A 129 -5.65 -12.00 -2.28
C PRO A 129 -6.41 -12.91 -1.34
N SER A 130 -7.05 -13.94 -1.87
CA SER A 130 -7.83 -14.88 -1.07
C SER A 130 -6.97 -15.52 0.03
N GLY A 131 -7.40 -15.38 1.27
CA GLY A 131 -6.72 -15.94 2.44
C GLY A 131 -5.61 -15.06 3.03
N ILE A 132 -5.29 -13.91 2.47
CA ILE A 132 -4.25 -13.01 3.00
C ILE A 132 -4.55 -12.58 4.44
N GLU A 133 -5.81 -12.41 4.81
CA GLU A 133 -6.23 -12.01 6.16
C GLU A 133 -5.83 -13.03 7.24
N ASN A 134 -5.70 -14.30 6.87
CA ASN A 134 -5.40 -15.40 7.79
C ASN A 134 -3.96 -15.92 7.66
N GLY A 135 -3.22 -15.53 6.63
CA GLY A 135 -1.91 -16.09 6.32
C GLY A 135 -0.89 -15.07 5.85
N GLY A 136 -1.27 -13.79 5.74
CA GLY A 136 -0.32 -12.71 5.48
C GLY A 136 0.59 -12.48 6.68
N THR A 137 1.85 -12.20 6.43
CA THR A 137 2.85 -11.91 7.48
C THR A 137 3.60 -10.61 7.16
N THR A 138 3.91 -9.83 8.19
CA THR A 138 4.78 -8.65 8.07
C THR A 138 6.26 -9.03 7.93
N GLN A 139 6.59 -10.29 8.21
CA GLN A 139 7.94 -10.80 8.02
C GLN A 139 8.17 -11.21 6.56
N ALA A 140 9.19 -10.64 5.94
CA ALA A 140 9.63 -11.07 4.62
C ALA A 140 9.96 -12.58 4.64
N PRO A 141 9.57 -13.35 3.61
CA PRO A 141 10.04 -14.71 3.50
C PRO A 141 11.56 -14.74 3.56
N PRO A 142 12.17 -15.78 4.13
CA PRO A 142 13.60 -15.96 4.02
C PRO A 142 14.00 -15.79 2.56
N ALA A 143 15.04 -14.99 2.32
CA ALA A 143 15.57 -14.91 0.97
C ALA A 143 15.89 -16.34 0.54
N GLU A 144 15.20 -16.84 -0.48
CA GLU A 144 15.62 -18.10 -1.12
C GLU A 144 17.01 -17.83 -1.68
N SER A 145 18.02 -18.12 -0.90
CA SER A 145 19.41 -18.00 -1.29
C SER A 145 19.86 -19.36 -1.80
N ILE A 146 20.19 -19.42 -3.06
CA ILE A 146 20.95 -20.59 -3.56
C ILE A 146 22.36 -20.49 -3.01
N PHE A 147 22.77 -21.52 -2.28
CA PHE A 147 24.17 -21.66 -1.87
C PHE A 147 24.98 -22.21 -3.04
N VAL A 148 25.97 -21.44 -3.45
CA VAL A 148 26.79 -21.73 -4.64
C VAL A 148 28.21 -21.98 -4.20
N TYR A 149 28.70 -23.20 -4.44
CA TYR A 149 30.05 -23.64 -4.09
C TYR A 149 30.84 -23.99 -5.37
N PRO A 150 32.03 -23.40 -5.59
CA PRO A 150 32.88 -23.75 -6.73
C PRO A 150 33.40 -25.16 -6.60
N LYS A 151 33.28 -26.01 -7.66
CA LYS A 151 33.80 -27.38 -7.71
C LYS A 151 35.21 -27.48 -8.35
N ASN A 152 35.56 -26.46 -9.14
CA ASN A 152 36.75 -26.51 -10.01
C ASN A 152 37.80 -25.46 -9.62
N GLY A 153 37.74 -24.91 -8.39
CA GLY A 153 38.70 -23.92 -7.92
C GLY A 153 38.58 -22.56 -8.60
N GLN A 154 37.36 -22.16 -9.03
CA GLN A 154 37.11 -20.87 -9.66
C GLN A 154 37.54 -19.74 -8.72
N SER A 155 38.30 -18.77 -9.25
CA SER A 155 38.70 -17.57 -8.52
C SER A 155 37.51 -16.70 -8.11
N ALA A 156 37.69 -15.76 -7.17
CA ALA A 156 36.66 -14.84 -6.78
C ALA A 156 36.13 -14.02 -7.96
N ASP A 157 37.01 -13.55 -8.84
CA ASP A 157 36.63 -12.79 -10.03
C ASP A 157 35.82 -13.66 -11.01
N GLN A 158 36.22 -14.88 -11.21
CA GLN A 158 35.49 -15.84 -12.05
C GLN A 158 34.10 -16.13 -11.45
N GLN A 159 34.02 -16.32 -10.12
CA GLN A 159 32.73 -16.52 -9.45
C GLN A 159 31.81 -15.32 -9.61
N ALA A 160 32.33 -14.08 -9.47
CA ALA A 160 31.54 -12.86 -9.65
C ALA A 160 31.02 -12.74 -11.10
N GLN A 161 31.89 -13.00 -12.09
CA GLN A 161 31.49 -12.96 -13.49
C GLN A 161 30.42 -14.02 -13.82
N ASP A 162 30.63 -15.27 -13.38
CA ASP A 162 29.70 -16.37 -13.62
C ASP A 162 28.34 -16.11 -13.00
N ARG A 163 28.29 -15.56 -11.77
CA ARG A 163 27.04 -15.16 -11.13
C ARG A 163 26.31 -14.07 -11.91
N PHE A 164 27.03 -13.05 -12.37
CA PHE A 164 26.46 -11.97 -13.16
C PHE A 164 25.90 -12.46 -14.49
N GLU A 165 26.64 -13.29 -15.22
CA GLU A 165 26.19 -13.82 -16.50
C GLU A 165 25.00 -14.78 -16.34
N CYS A 166 24.99 -15.63 -15.29
CA CYS A 166 23.87 -16.51 -14.99
C CYS A 166 22.64 -15.73 -14.52
N HIS A 167 22.82 -14.63 -13.77
CA HIS A 167 21.74 -13.72 -13.45
C HIS A 167 21.11 -13.14 -14.73
N ARG A 168 21.91 -12.56 -15.62
CA ARG A 168 21.40 -12.00 -16.89
C ARG A 168 20.67 -13.04 -17.73
N SER A 169 21.20 -14.25 -17.82
CA SER A 169 20.59 -15.36 -18.56
C SER A 169 19.25 -15.76 -17.96
N ALA A 170 19.16 -15.84 -16.62
CA ALA A 170 17.93 -16.17 -15.91
C ALA A 170 16.86 -15.08 -16.07
N VAL A 171 17.24 -13.79 -15.98
CA VAL A 171 16.34 -12.66 -16.24
C VAL A 171 15.80 -12.72 -17.67
N ALA A 172 16.67 -12.93 -18.66
CA ALA A 172 16.26 -13.01 -20.06
C ALA A 172 15.31 -14.20 -20.34
N ALA A 173 15.52 -15.33 -19.66
CA ALA A 173 14.71 -16.53 -19.83
C ALA A 173 13.34 -16.45 -19.15
N THR A 174 13.23 -15.75 -18.03
CA THR A 174 12.03 -15.78 -17.18
C THR A 174 11.25 -14.47 -17.17
N GLY A 175 11.91 -13.38 -17.52
CA GLY A 175 11.37 -12.03 -17.39
C GLY A 175 11.34 -11.52 -15.95
N TYR A 176 11.84 -12.29 -14.97
CA TYR A 176 11.89 -11.90 -13.57
C TYR A 176 13.30 -11.39 -13.22
N ASP A 177 13.36 -10.16 -12.70
CA ASP A 177 14.59 -9.54 -12.21
C ASP A 177 14.51 -9.28 -10.71
N PRO A 178 15.21 -10.04 -9.85
CA PRO A 178 15.18 -9.85 -8.39
C PRO A 178 15.74 -8.51 -7.91
N THR A 179 16.40 -7.73 -8.77
CA THR A 179 16.91 -6.40 -8.45
C THR A 179 15.85 -5.31 -8.59
N VAL A 180 14.70 -5.65 -9.17
CA VAL A 180 13.56 -4.76 -9.38
C VAL A 180 12.43 -5.13 -8.41
N ALA A 181 11.73 -4.13 -7.89
CA ALA A 181 10.59 -4.36 -7.02
C ALA A 181 9.54 -5.28 -7.69
N GLY A 182 9.08 -6.30 -6.97
CA GLY A 182 8.16 -7.32 -7.50
C GLY A 182 8.73 -8.20 -8.62
N GLY A 183 10.03 -8.09 -8.91
CA GLY A 183 10.67 -8.83 -10.00
C GLY A 183 10.41 -8.24 -11.38
N GLY A 184 9.81 -7.05 -11.49
CA GLY A 184 9.44 -6.45 -12.77
C GLY A 184 8.29 -7.17 -13.50
N VAL A 185 7.50 -7.99 -12.79
CA VAL A 185 6.39 -8.79 -13.32
C VAL A 185 5.12 -8.54 -12.52
N PRO A 186 3.92 -8.82 -13.08
CA PRO A 186 2.67 -8.72 -12.33
C PRO A 186 2.66 -9.57 -11.06
N ALA A 187 2.00 -9.07 -10.00
CA ALA A 187 2.04 -9.68 -8.67
C ALA A 187 1.48 -11.11 -8.62
N ASP A 188 0.46 -11.40 -9.42
CA ASP A 188 -0.19 -12.71 -9.52
C ASP A 188 0.72 -13.82 -10.07
N VAL A 189 1.74 -13.46 -10.86
CA VAL A 189 2.72 -14.40 -11.44
C VAL A 189 4.10 -14.31 -10.78
N SER A 190 4.34 -13.33 -9.91
CA SER A 190 5.67 -13.01 -9.37
C SER A 190 6.31 -14.19 -8.63
N SER A 191 5.56 -14.93 -7.80
CA SER A 191 6.09 -16.10 -7.08
C SER A 191 6.54 -17.23 -8.02
N ASN A 192 5.74 -17.52 -9.05
CA ASN A 192 6.08 -18.54 -10.05
C ASN A 192 7.30 -18.12 -10.87
N LYS A 193 7.33 -16.87 -11.31
CA LYS A 193 8.44 -16.30 -12.07
C LYS A 193 9.73 -16.24 -11.27
N ARG A 194 9.66 -15.95 -9.98
CA ARG A 194 10.79 -16.03 -9.05
C ARG A 194 11.35 -17.45 -8.97
N SER A 195 10.49 -18.45 -8.79
CA SER A 195 10.91 -19.86 -8.75
C SER A 195 11.54 -20.29 -10.08
N ASP A 196 11.00 -19.85 -11.21
CA ASP A 196 11.58 -20.10 -12.54
C ASP A 196 12.97 -19.45 -12.65
N TYR A 197 13.12 -18.21 -12.20
CA TYR A 197 14.41 -17.50 -12.17
C TYR A 197 15.44 -18.26 -11.34
N MET A 198 15.10 -18.68 -10.13
CA MET A 198 16.02 -19.44 -9.26
C MET A 198 16.46 -20.74 -9.90
N ARG A 199 15.54 -21.46 -10.55
CA ARG A 199 15.89 -22.70 -11.29
C ARG A 199 16.80 -22.42 -12.48
N ALA A 200 16.51 -21.38 -13.26
CA ALA A 200 17.33 -21.00 -14.40
C ALA A 200 18.74 -20.57 -13.99
N GLN A 201 18.86 -19.78 -12.92
CA GLN A 201 20.14 -19.36 -12.37
C GLN A 201 20.94 -20.56 -11.83
N ALA A 202 20.28 -21.45 -11.07
CA ALA A 202 20.91 -22.66 -10.54
C ALA A 202 21.43 -23.57 -11.66
N ALA A 203 20.64 -23.82 -12.71
CA ALA A 203 21.04 -24.64 -13.86
C ALA A 203 22.24 -24.03 -14.60
N CYS A 204 22.26 -22.70 -14.78
CA CYS A 204 23.39 -22.01 -15.40
C CYS A 204 24.67 -22.15 -14.57
N LEU A 205 24.61 -22.01 -13.27
CA LEU A 205 25.76 -22.13 -12.37
C LEU A 205 26.26 -23.59 -12.28
N ASP A 206 25.36 -24.56 -12.23
CA ASP A 206 25.76 -25.98 -12.24
C ASP A 206 26.50 -26.33 -13.53
N ALA A 207 26.03 -25.86 -14.69
CA ALA A 207 26.71 -26.03 -15.97
C ALA A 207 28.12 -25.40 -16.02
N ARG A 208 28.39 -24.41 -15.15
CA ARG A 208 29.71 -23.77 -15.01
C ARG A 208 30.58 -24.40 -13.91
N GLY A 209 30.17 -25.52 -13.37
CA GLY A 209 30.94 -26.27 -12.38
C GLY A 209 30.80 -25.76 -10.95
N TYR A 210 29.63 -25.28 -10.58
CA TYR A 210 29.26 -24.99 -9.19
C TYR A 210 28.37 -26.10 -8.64
N SER A 211 28.38 -26.28 -7.32
CA SER A 211 27.37 -27.03 -6.61
C SER A 211 26.31 -26.00 -6.11
N VAL A 212 25.10 -26.18 -6.54
CA VAL A 212 23.98 -25.30 -6.15
C VAL A 212 23.04 -26.08 -5.24
N LYS A 213 22.71 -25.53 -4.07
CA LYS A 213 21.81 -26.12 -3.07
C LYS A 213 20.73 -25.12 -2.66
#